data_18b6437015c1a2899e14bf9ee541fec7
#
_entry.id   18b6437015c1a2899e14bf9ee541fec7
#
_cell.length_a   1.000
_cell.length_b   1.000
_cell.length_c   1.000
_cell.angle_alpha   90.00
_cell.angle_beta   90.00
_cell.angle_gamma   90.00
#
_symmetry.space_group_name_H-M   'P 1'
#
loop_
_entity.id
_entity.type
_entity.pdbx_description
1 polymer ?
#
loop_
_entity_poly.entity_id
_entity_poly.type
_entity_poly.pdbx_seq_one_letter_code
_entity_poly.pdbx_strand_id
1 'polypeptide(L)'
;MLFSPYYHFYKYLGVLEIPRISLKRGFYGVDNKYNDIQYNVTLVRGSMLPDVPKGNLILMAHSGTAYISYFNNLKSLRINDHIYLDYNNKTYDYRITNIYDVEKTGSLNIKRNNNTSTITLITCRDNTNKQIVVVGEII
;
A
#
# COMPACT_ATOMS: atom_id res chain seq x y z
N MET A 1 -14.14 -9.52 29.88
CA MET A 1 -14.21 -9.45 28.47
C MET A 1 -13.04 -10.14 27.82
N LEU A 2 -13.40 -10.91 26.91
CA LEU A 2 -12.37 -11.58 26.26
C LEU A 2 -11.65 -10.66 25.31
N PHE A 3 -10.40 -10.90 25.19
CA PHE A 3 -9.64 -10.27 24.18
C PHE A 3 -9.90 -11.00 22.90
N SER A 4 -10.75 -10.42 22.18
CA SER A 4 -11.03 -10.91 20.85
C SER A 4 -9.74 -10.89 20.04
N PRO A 5 -9.49 -11.91 19.21
CA PRO A 5 -8.43 -11.80 18.22
C PRO A 5 -8.67 -10.65 17.25
N TYR A 6 -9.87 -10.10 17.26
CA TYR A 6 -10.20 -8.93 16.45
C TYR A 6 -9.81 -7.61 17.10
N TYR A 7 -9.23 -7.63 18.29
CA TYR A 7 -8.83 -6.39 18.94
C TYR A 7 -7.94 -5.54 18.05
N HIS A 8 -6.95 -6.15 17.40
CA HIS A 8 -6.07 -5.44 16.47
C HIS A 8 -6.80 -4.98 15.21
N PHE A 9 -7.82 -5.71 14.79
CA PHE A 9 -8.63 -5.34 13.65
C PHE A 9 -9.30 -3.99 13.86
N TYR A 10 -9.83 -3.74 15.05
CA TYR A 10 -10.44 -2.44 15.35
C TYR A 10 -9.43 -1.30 15.41
N LYS A 11 -8.15 -1.61 15.42
CA LYS A 11 -7.09 -0.61 15.43
C LYS A 11 -6.58 -0.26 14.04
N TYR A 12 -7.02 -0.93 13.02
CA TYR A 12 -6.65 -0.59 11.66
C TYR A 12 -7.15 0.81 11.30
N LEU A 13 -6.26 1.58 10.67
CA LEU A 13 -6.64 2.88 10.12
C LEU A 13 -7.48 2.72 8.88
N GLY A 14 -7.17 1.74 8.05
CA GLY A 14 -7.88 1.45 6.83
C GLY A 14 -7.63 0.04 6.35
N VAL A 15 -8.26 -0.31 5.22
CA VAL A 15 -8.12 -1.63 4.60
C VAL A 15 -7.80 -1.46 3.13
N LEU A 16 -6.72 -2.08 2.71
CA LEU A 16 -6.29 -2.15 1.31
C LEU A 16 -6.86 -3.40 0.67
N GLU A 17 -7.44 -3.25 -0.51
CA GLU A 17 -7.90 -4.40 -1.30
C GLU A 17 -7.44 -4.26 -2.74
N ILE A 18 -6.79 -5.30 -3.27
CA ILE A 18 -6.35 -5.37 -4.66
C ILE A 18 -6.86 -6.69 -5.24
N PRO A 19 -8.05 -6.66 -5.90
CA PRO A 19 -8.70 -7.90 -6.32
C PRO A 19 -7.87 -8.78 -7.25
N ARG A 20 -7.13 -8.18 -8.18
CA ARG A 20 -6.36 -8.97 -9.15
C ARG A 20 -5.40 -9.95 -8.48
N ILE A 21 -4.86 -9.60 -7.32
CA ILE A 21 -3.91 -10.45 -6.62
C ILE A 21 -4.50 -11.04 -5.33
N SER A 22 -5.82 -10.95 -5.18
CA SER A 22 -6.55 -11.50 -4.03
C SER A 22 -5.99 -11.01 -2.70
N LEU A 23 -5.56 -9.75 -2.65
CA LEU A 23 -5.02 -9.14 -1.44
C LEU A 23 -6.09 -8.29 -0.79
N LYS A 24 -6.34 -8.54 0.50
CA LYS A 24 -7.17 -7.68 1.34
C LYS A 24 -6.53 -7.63 2.72
N ARG A 25 -6.03 -6.46 3.11
CA ARG A 25 -5.26 -6.35 4.35
C ARG A 25 -5.48 -4.99 5.00
N GLY A 26 -5.75 -5.01 6.31
CA GLY A 26 -5.79 -3.80 7.11
C GLY A 26 -4.39 -3.24 7.34
N PHE A 27 -4.30 -1.93 7.50
CA PHE A 27 -3.04 -1.26 7.84
C PHE A 27 -3.27 -0.29 8.99
N TYR A 28 -2.19 -0.02 9.73
CA TYR A 28 -2.22 0.81 10.93
C TYR A 28 -1.78 2.23 10.64
N GLY A 29 -2.09 3.15 11.56
CA GLY A 29 -1.57 4.52 11.50
C GLY A 29 -0.06 4.57 11.68
N VAL A 30 0.56 5.66 11.23
CA VAL A 30 2.03 5.77 11.20
C VAL A 30 2.70 5.62 12.56
N ASP A 31 2.02 5.99 13.64
CA ASP A 31 2.60 5.92 14.98
C ASP A 31 2.19 4.67 15.75
N ASN A 32 1.43 3.77 15.13
CA ASN A 32 1.05 2.52 15.77
C ASN A 32 2.24 1.57 15.75
N LYS A 33 2.45 0.84 16.87
CA LYS A 33 3.58 -0.09 16.97
C LYS A 33 3.54 -1.23 15.96
N TYR A 34 2.36 -1.56 15.44
CA TYR A 34 2.20 -2.60 14.43
C TYR A 34 2.33 -2.06 13.01
N ASN A 35 2.52 -0.75 12.84
CA ASN A 35 2.85 -0.16 11.54
C ASN A 35 4.34 -0.38 11.28
N ASP A 36 4.69 -1.62 10.98
CA ASP A 36 6.06 -2.06 10.83
C ASP A 36 6.08 -3.13 9.75
N ILE A 37 6.99 -3.01 8.82
CA ILE A 37 7.12 -3.93 7.69
C ILE A 37 7.39 -5.38 8.15
N GLN A 38 7.91 -5.56 9.36
CA GLN A 38 8.12 -6.88 9.95
C GLN A 38 6.82 -7.58 10.32
N TYR A 39 5.72 -6.84 10.42
CA TYR A 39 4.44 -7.40 10.84
C TYR A 39 3.36 -7.28 9.79
N ASN A 40 3.39 -6.24 8.97
CA ASN A 40 2.23 -5.91 8.15
C ASN A 40 2.61 -5.02 6.96
N VAL A 41 1.63 -4.79 6.12
CA VAL A 41 1.67 -3.66 5.17
C VAL A 41 1.87 -2.39 6.00
N THR A 42 2.82 -1.58 5.62
CA THR A 42 3.27 -0.42 6.38
C THR A 42 2.86 0.86 5.70
N LEU A 43 2.23 1.75 6.46
CA LEU A 43 1.95 3.11 6.02
C LEU A 43 3.23 3.94 6.18
N VAL A 44 3.74 4.45 5.07
CA VAL A 44 5.01 5.17 5.05
C VAL A 44 4.80 6.57 5.60
N ARG A 45 5.70 7.01 6.50
CA ARG A 45 5.64 8.35 7.07
C ARG A 45 5.78 9.38 5.95
N GLY A 46 4.97 10.41 5.99
CA GLY A 46 4.85 11.39 4.92
C GLY A 46 3.67 11.13 3.99
N SER A 47 2.99 9.99 4.17
CA SER A 47 1.75 9.73 3.44
C SER A 47 0.67 10.73 3.80
N MET A 48 -0.18 11.01 2.82
CA MET A 48 -1.42 11.76 3.03
C MET A 48 -2.60 10.83 2.88
N LEU A 49 -3.55 10.91 3.80
CA LEU A 49 -4.71 10.03 3.80
C LEU A 49 -5.61 10.31 2.60
N PRO A 50 -6.49 9.36 2.22
CA PRO A 50 -7.23 9.46 0.96
C PRO A 50 -8.17 10.66 0.85
N ASP A 51 -8.59 11.22 1.97
CA ASP A 51 -9.46 12.38 2.01
C ASP A 51 -8.73 13.71 1.85
N VAL A 52 -7.40 13.69 1.76
CA VAL A 52 -6.61 14.89 1.49
C VAL A 52 -6.58 15.13 -0.02
N PRO A 53 -7.11 16.25 -0.52
CA PRO A 53 -7.10 16.52 -1.95
C PRO A 53 -5.70 16.52 -2.53
N LYS A 54 -5.53 15.82 -3.66
CA LYS A 54 -4.24 15.74 -4.37
C LYS A 54 -3.11 15.12 -3.55
N GLY A 55 -3.46 14.37 -2.50
CA GLY A 55 -2.49 13.71 -1.65
C GLY A 55 -2.03 12.38 -2.23
N ASN A 56 -0.96 11.85 -1.65
CA ASN A 56 -0.43 10.54 -2.00
C ASN A 56 -0.30 9.69 -0.75
N LEU A 57 -0.98 8.53 -0.75
CA LEU A 57 -0.87 7.56 0.32
C LEU A 57 0.14 6.50 -0.11
N ILE A 58 1.11 6.19 0.73
CA ILE A 58 2.21 5.29 0.38
C ILE A 58 2.20 4.10 1.31
N LEU A 59 2.11 2.89 0.74
CA LEU A 59 2.16 1.64 1.48
C LEU A 59 3.33 0.79 0.97
N MET A 60 4.00 0.13 1.90
CA MET A 60 5.09 -0.80 1.61
C MET A 60 4.85 -2.13 2.29
N ALA A 61 5.31 -3.21 1.68
CA ALA A 61 5.32 -4.53 2.27
C ALA A 61 6.42 -5.39 1.62
N HIS A 62 6.77 -6.47 2.29
CA HIS A 62 7.75 -7.40 1.74
C HIS A 62 7.25 -8.13 0.51
N SER A 63 8.17 -8.53 -0.33
CA SER A 63 7.99 -9.55 -1.38
C SER A 63 8.66 -10.86 -0.92
N GLY A 64 8.54 -11.92 -1.72
CA GLY A 64 9.14 -13.21 -1.42
C GLY A 64 8.12 -14.23 -0.97
N THR A 65 8.55 -15.21 -0.17
CA THR A 65 7.73 -16.37 0.20
C THR A 65 7.33 -16.44 1.67
N ALA A 66 7.76 -15.47 2.49
CA ALA A 66 7.35 -15.42 3.88
C ALA A 66 5.87 -15.03 4.02
N TYR A 67 5.26 -15.38 5.15
CA TYR A 67 3.84 -15.06 5.35
C TYR A 67 3.58 -13.55 5.41
N ILE A 68 4.61 -12.75 5.71
CA ILE A 68 4.51 -11.29 5.71
C ILE A 68 4.79 -10.65 4.36
N SER A 69 4.98 -11.45 3.31
CA SER A 69 5.27 -10.96 1.96
C SER A 69 3.99 -10.57 1.23
N TYR A 70 3.26 -9.62 1.82
CA TYR A 70 1.94 -9.22 1.33
C TYR A 70 1.97 -8.62 -0.07
N PHE A 71 3.10 -8.05 -0.48
CA PHE A 71 3.24 -7.44 -1.81
C PHE A 71 4.00 -8.30 -2.81
N ASN A 72 4.14 -9.59 -2.51
CA ASN A 72 4.86 -10.48 -3.43
C ASN A 72 4.28 -10.47 -4.84
N ASN A 73 2.99 -10.29 -4.99
CA ASN A 73 2.33 -10.36 -6.29
C ASN A 73 2.09 -9.00 -6.94
N LEU A 74 2.68 -7.90 -6.41
CA LEU A 74 2.60 -6.60 -7.08
C LEU A 74 3.14 -6.67 -8.51
N LYS A 75 4.11 -7.51 -8.76
CA LYS A 75 4.69 -7.72 -10.09
C LYS A 75 3.68 -8.23 -11.13
N SER A 76 2.54 -8.75 -10.68
CA SER A 76 1.48 -9.25 -11.57
C SER A 76 0.43 -8.20 -11.91
N LEU A 77 0.50 -7.02 -11.30
CA LEU A 77 -0.46 -5.96 -11.54
C LEU A 77 -0.24 -5.33 -12.91
N ARG A 78 -1.31 -4.75 -13.44
CA ARG A 78 -1.33 -4.13 -14.76
C ARG A 78 -1.96 -2.75 -14.70
N ILE A 79 -1.63 -1.93 -15.68
CA ILE A 79 -2.31 -0.64 -15.89
C ILE A 79 -3.82 -0.91 -15.97
N ASN A 80 -4.59 -0.05 -15.35
CA ASN A 80 -6.05 -0.08 -15.21
C ASN A 80 -6.59 -1.07 -14.18
N ASP A 81 -5.77 -1.87 -13.52
CA ASP A 81 -6.23 -2.65 -12.37
C ASP A 81 -6.68 -1.72 -11.25
N HIS A 82 -7.65 -2.17 -10.48
CA HIS A 82 -8.20 -1.38 -9.37
C HIS A 82 -7.48 -1.68 -8.06
N ILE A 83 -7.33 -0.62 -7.28
CA ILE A 83 -6.88 -0.66 -5.90
C ILE A 83 -7.97 0.03 -5.08
N TYR A 84 -8.55 -0.68 -4.12
CA TYR A 84 -9.56 -0.11 -3.23
C TYR A 84 -8.97 0.16 -1.87
N LEU A 85 -9.36 1.26 -1.27
CA LEU A 85 -8.93 1.61 0.07
C LEU A 85 -10.15 2.04 0.87
N ASP A 86 -10.45 1.29 1.94
CA ASP A 86 -11.47 1.67 2.88
C ASP A 86 -10.84 2.53 3.97
N TYR A 87 -11.36 3.71 4.16
CA TYR A 87 -10.89 4.64 5.18
C TYR A 87 -12.06 5.49 5.64
N ASN A 88 -12.26 5.55 6.95
CA ASN A 88 -13.27 6.41 7.57
C ASN A 88 -14.67 6.24 6.97
N ASN A 89 -15.10 4.98 6.85
CA ASN A 89 -16.42 4.57 6.34
C ASN A 89 -16.65 4.91 4.87
N LYS A 90 -15.59 5.09 4.10
CA LYS A 90 -15.68 5.37 2.69
C LYS A 90 -14.70 4.50 1.93
N THR A 91 -15.11 4.03 0.75
CA THR A 91 -14.24 3.26 -0.15
C THR A 91 -13.72 4.18 -1.24
N TYR A 92 -12.40 4.24 -1.37
CA TYR A 92 -11.71 5.01 -2.41
C TYR A 92 -11.27 4.02 -3.47
N ASP A 93 -11.60 4.32 -4.72
CA ASP A 93 -11.29 3.47 -5.87
C ASP A 93 -10.19 4.16 -6.68
N TYR A 94 -9.02 3.52 -6.75
CA TYR A 94 -7.91 3.98 -7.55
C TYR A 94 -7.72 3.05 -8.74
N ARG A 95 -7.28 3.59 -9.86
CA ARG A 95 -6.90 2.81 -11.02
C ARG A 95 -5.41 2.97 -11.26
N ILE A 96 -4.70 1.86 -11.49
CA ILE A 96 -3.26 1.88 -11.72
C ILE A 96 -2.97 2.62 -13.03
N THR A 97 -2.11 3.62 -12.93
CA THR A 97 -1.70 4.44 -14.05
C THR A 97 -0.23 4.34 -14.39
N ASN A 98 0.59 3.83 -13.46
CA ASN A 98 2.02 3.69 -13.69
C ASN A 98 2.60 2.54 -12.88
N ILE A 99 3.49 1.77 -13.50
CA ILE A 99 4.25 0.71 -12.86
C ILE A 99 5.68 0.82 -13.36
N TYR A 100 6.65 0.92 -12.44
CA TYR A 100 8.04 1.08 -12.84
C TYR A 100 8.98 0.54 -11.77
N ASP A 101 10.22 0.26 -12.17
CA ASP A 101 11.28 -0.16 -11.24
C ASP A 101 12.18 1.01 -10.90
N VAL A 102 12.72 0.99 -9.68
CA VAL A 102 13.73 1.94 -9.23
C VAL A 102 14.87 1.17 -8.57
N GLU A 103 16.05 1.77 -8.55
CA GLU A 103 17.16 1.23 -7.77
C GLU A 103 16.87 1.38 -6.28
N LYS A 104 17.30 0.38 -5.49
CA LYS A 104 17.13 0.41 -4.05
C LYS A 104 18.24 1.25 -3.43
N THR A 105 18.05 2.55 -3.37
CA THR A 105 19.08 3.50 -2.92
C THR A 105 18.78 4.14 -1.57
N GLY A 106 17.67 3.76 -0.92
CA GLY A 106 17.22 4.39 0.32
C GLY A 106 16.51 5.72 0.11
N SER A 107 16.40 6.18 -1.12
CA SER A 107 15.69 7.38 -1.50
C SER A 107 14.79 7.07 -2.69
N LEU A 108 13.54 7.54 -2.65
CA LEU A 108 12.57 7.21 -3.68
C LEU A 108 11.91 8.48 -4.19
N ASN A 109 12.03 8.70 -5.49
CA ASN A 109 11.31 9.77 -6.17
C ASN A 109 10.09 9.17 -6.87
N ILE A 110 8.91 9.41 -6.30
CA ILE A 110 7.66 8.84 -6.79
C ILE A 110 7.15 9.65 -7.98
N LYS A 111 6.95 8.95 -9.10
CA LYS A 111 6.40 9.55 -10.32
C LYS A 111 4.89 9.44 -10.26
N ARG A 112 4.23 10.52 -9.91
CA ARG A 112 2.78 10.58 -9.76
C ARG A 112 2.22 11.87 -10.35
N ASN A 113 0.94 11.84 -10.68
CA ASN A 113 0.22 13.05 -11.06
C ASN A 113 -0.12 13.87 -9.82
N ASN A 114 0.50 15.03 -9.66
CA ASN A 114 0.29 15.88 -8.49
C ASN A 114 -1.03 16.65 -8.52
N ASN A 115 -1.81 16.51 -9.58
CA ASN A 115 -3.09 17.20 -9.72
C ASN A 115 -4.28 16.35 -9.30
N THR A 116 -4.04 15.15 -8.79
CA THR A 116 -5.10 14.26 -8.33
C THR A 116 -4.62 13.45 -7.13
N SER A 117 -5.55 12.85 -6.40
CA SER A 117 -5.21 11.95 -5.29
C SER A 117 -4.68 10.63 -5.84
N THR A 118 -3.59 10.15 -5.23
CA THR A 118 -2.92 8.93 -5.67
C THR A 118 -2.61 8.01 -4.51
N ILE A 119 -2.40 6.73 -4.85
CA ILE A 119 -1.86 5.72 -3.94
C ILE A 119 -0.61 5.14 -4.57
N THR A 120 0.41 4.90 -3.76
CA THR A 120 1.67 4.31 -4.20
C THR A 120 1.96 3.07 -3.39
N LEU A 121 2.23 1.97 -4.06
CA LEU A 121 2.57 0.69 -3.44
C LEU A 121 4.00 0.34 -3.82
N ILE A 122 4.82 -0.06 -2.84
CA ILE A 122 6.24 -0.30 -3.06
C ILE A 122 6.63 -1.65 -2.44
N THR A 123 7.38 -2.44 -3.18
CA THR A 123 8.01 -3.65 -2.66
C THR A 123 9.33 -3.93 -3.36
N CYS A 124 10.13 -4.79 -2.79
CA CYS A 124 11.37 -5.24 -3.43
C CYS A 124 11.04 -6.18 -4.59
N ARG A 125 11.87 -6.12 -5.63
CA ARG A 125 11.83 -7.11 -6.70
C ARG A 125 12.85 -8.19 -6.36
N ASP A 126 12.38 -9.43 -6.26
CA ASP A 126 13.19 -10.54 -5.75
C ASP A 126 14.50 -10.73 -6.53
N ASN A 127 15.55 -11.05 -5.78
CA ASN A 127 16.88 -11.36 -6.31
C ASN A 127 17.50 -10.22 -7.14
N THR A 128 17.06 -8.99 -6.89
CA THR A 128 17.61 -7.81 -7.57
C THR A 128 17.88 -6.71 -6.55
N ASN A 129 18.59 -5.67 -6.99
CA ASN A 129 18.75 -4.44 -6.21
C ASN A 129 17.71 -3.39 -6.59
N LYS A 130 16.50 -3.85 -6.96
CA LYS A 130 15.43 -2.97 -7.43
C LYS A 130 14.21 -3.08 -6.58
N GLN A 131 13.38 -2.04 -6.64
CA GLN A 131 12.03 -2.02 -6.07
C GLN A 131 11.04 -1.77 -7.20
N ILE A 132 9.88 -2.39 -7.10
CA ILE A 132 8.76 -2.09 -7.99
C ILE A 132 7.88 -1.05 -7.31
N VAL A 133 7.46 -0.06 -8.07
CA VAL A 133 6.59 1.02 -7.64
C VAL A 133 5.32 0.99 -8.49
N VAL A 134 4.18 0.92 -7.84
CA VAL A 134 2.87 0.90 -8.47
C VAL A 134 2.13 2.14 -8.02
N VAL A 135 1.66 2.94 -8.98
CA VAL A 135 0.93 4.19 -8.69
C VAL A 135 -0.47 4.10 -9.27
N GLY A 136 -1.47 4.38 -8.44
CA GLY A 136 -2.86 4.49 -8.86
C GLY A 136 -3.39 5.90 -8.66
N GLU A 137 -4.31 6.31 -9.54
CA GLU A 137 -5.01 7.59 -9.45
C GLU A 137 -6.46 7.35 -9.08
N ILE A 138 -7.01 8.24 -8.25
CA ILE A 138 -8.41 8.17 -7.84
C ILE A 138 -9.32 8.29 -9.08
N ILE A 139 -10.37 7.49 -9.08
CA ILE A 139 -11.37 7.52 -10.15
C ILE A 139 -12.44 8.55 -9.84
#